data_e522e94690d2f4f1ba1b64f9da987ef2
#
_entry.id   e522e94690d2f4f1ba1b64f9da987ef2
#
_cell.length_a   1.000
_cell.length_b   1.000
_cell.length_c   1.000
_cell.angle_alpha   90.00
_cell.angle_beta   90.00
_cell.angle_gamma   90.00
#
_symmetry.space_group_name_H-M   'P 1'
#
loop_
_entity.id
_entity.type
_entity.pdbx_description
1 polymer ?
#
loop_
_entity_poly.entity_id
_entity_poly.type
_entity_poly.pdbx_seq_one_letter_code
_entity_poly.pdbx_strand_id
1 'polypeptide(L)'
;MKALPLILIAGWGHTGEAMLHLKAALDGHPMDGHPIQVTSTGELWQTQSSGALPSLPGLSRYAVGLHNLLATFGGRVGVIGWSMGGIVALETAREYPGLLQRLVIISGTARFSAGNDEFPGVSASVLRAMALGLRRTPDNVLAAYYDQVHAPQSGPVAAPRNLAIAQLDRSELLPGLDYLQRMDMRNGLDKQTVPTLVVHGREDRIVPWQAGEWLSRALAVSRWRCYENYGHALPIQAPLLLAADIRAFLGDAA
;
A
#
# COMPACT_ATOMS: atom_id res chain seq x y z
N MET A 1 -8.02 25.93 -7.26
CA MET A 1 -8.46 25.06 -6.15
C MET A 1 -7.31 24.94 -5.15
N LYS A 2 -7.59 24.80 -3.85
CA LYS A 2 -6.53 24.52 -2.86
C LYS A 2 -5.91 23.16 -3.15
N ALA A 3 -4.58 23.07 -3.18
CA ALA A 3 -3.87 21.80 -3.38
C ALA A 3 -4.31 20.75 -2.35
N LEU A 4 -4.53 19.51 -2.79
CA LEU A 4 -4.95 18.40 -1.93
C LEU A 4 -3.72 17.83 -1.21
N PRO A 5 -3.63 17.84 0.14
CA PRO A 5 -2.55 17.15 0.84
C PRO A 5 -2.53 15.65 0.46
N LEU A 6 -1.35 15.08 0.34
CA LEU A 6 -1.17 13.68 -0.01
C LEU A 6 -0.42 12.93 1.10
N ILE A 7 -0.87 11.72 1.40
CA ILE A 7 -0.16 10.79 2.28
C ILE A 7 0.25 9.56 1.47
N LEU A 8 1.55 9.30 1.42
CA LEU A 8 2.13 8.14 0.76
C LEU A 8 2.47 7.09 1.81
N ILE A 9 1.99 5.86 1.63
CA ILE A 9 2.15 4.77 2.60
C ILE A 9 2.90 3.61 1.96
N ALA A 10 4.10 3.32 2.48
CA ALA A 10 4.86 2.14 2.09
C ALA A 10 4.23 0.85 2.65
N GLY A 11 4.46 -0.27 1.96
CA GLY A 11 3.95 -1.58 2.32
C GLY A 11 4.76 -2.30 3.40
N TRP A 12 4.36 -3.54 3.65
CA TRP A 12 5.02 -4.45 4.59
C TRP A 12 6.51 -4.60 4.29
N GLY A 13 7.31 -4.63 5.35
CA GLY A 13 8.75 -4.82 5.24
C GLY A 13 9.50 -3.64 4.59
N HIS A 14 8.89 -2.46 4.52
CA HIS A 14 9.52 -1.24 3.98
C HIS A 14 9.33 -0.07 4.93
N THR A 15 10.34 0.82 4.99
CA THR A 15 10.21 2.15 5.61
C THR A 15 9.57 3.12 4.62
N GLY A 16 9.19 4.31 5.10
CA GLY A 16 8.67 5.38 4.25
C GLY A 16 9.62 5.78 3.11
N GLU A 17 10.92 5.54 3.25
CA GLU A 17 11.94 5.82 2.22
C GLU A 17 11.63 5.16 0.87
N ALA A 18 10.97 4.00 0.87
CA ALA A 18 10.55 3.33 -0.36
C ALA A 18 9.60 4.17 -1.25
N MET A 19 8.94 5.16 -0.67
CA MET A 19 8.04 6.07 -1.39
C MET A 19 8.70 7.37 -1.86
N LEU A 20 9.98 7.61 -1.53
CA LEU A 20 10.65 8.89 -1.81
C LEU A 20 10.85 9.15 -3.32
N HIS A 21 11.07 8.11 -4.13
CA HIS A 21 11.16 8.26 -5.59
C HIS A 21 9.82 8.75 -6.17
N LEU A 22 8.71 8.16 -5.72
CA LEU A 22 7.37 8.60 -6.14
C LEU A 22 7.07 10.01 -5.60
N LYS A 23 7.42 10.28 -4.34
CA LYS A 23 7.29 11.63 -3.77
C LYS A 23 8.02 12.67 -4.62
N ALA A 24 9.29 12.45 -4.93
CA ALA A 24 10.08 13.36 -5.75
C ALA A 24 9.48 13.55 -7.16
N ALA A 25 8.95 12.47 -7.74
CA ALA A 25 8.27 12.53 -9.04
C ALA A 25 6.97 13.35 -8.97
N LEU A 26 6.23 13.29 -7.88
CA LEU A 26 5.02 14.10 -7.65
C LEU A 26 5.36 15.55 -7.33
N ASP A 27 6.37 15.84 -6.50
CA ASP A 27 6.81 17.20 -6.14
C ASP A 27 7.44 17.95 -7.33
N GLY A 28 7.97 17.24 -8.32
CA GLY A 28 8.73 17.81 -9.44
C GLY A 28 7.91 18.59 -10.48
N HIS A 29 6.59 18.70 -10.32
CA HIS A 29 5.74 19.40 -11.29
C HIS A 29 5.30 20.77 -10.75
N PRO A 30 5.52 21.88 -11.47
CA PRO A 30 5.25 23.23 -11.02
C PRO A 30 3.78 23.54 -10.66
N MET A 31 2.85 22.71 -11.13
CA MET A 31 1.40 22.90 -10.94
C MET A 31 0.87 22.21 -9.68
N ASP A 32 1.65 21.37 -9.01
CA ASP A 32 1.06 20.45 -8.05
C ASP A 32 0.98 21.02 -6.62
N GLY A 33 1.99 21.69 -6.11
CA GLY A 33 1.98 22.38 -4.80
C GLY A 33 1.34 21.59 -3.64
N HIS A 34 1.14 20.27 -3.82
CA HIS A 34 0.50 19.40 -2.85
C HIS A 34 1.47 19.12 -1.68
N PRO A 35 1.11 19.42 -0.42
CA PRO A 35 1.91 18.95 0.71
C PRO A 35 1.92 17.41 0.72
N ILE A 36 3.10 16.79 0.66
CA ILE A 36 3.23 15.33 0.63
C ILE A 36 3.92 14.84 1.89
N GLN A 37 3.19 14.07 2.68
CA GLN A 37 3.72 13.32 3.82
C GLN A 37 3.96 11.87 3.41
N VAL A 38 5.06 11.28 3.90
CA VAL A 38 5.41 9.88 3.68
C VAL A 38 5.37 9.16 5.02
N THR A 39 4.86 7.94 5.02
CA THR A 39 4.83 7.02 6.18
C THR A 39 4.93 5.56 5.71
N SER A 40 4.94 4.64 6.64
CA SER A 40 4.93 3.20 6.40
C SER A 40 3.91 2.48 7.29
N THR A 41 3.60 1.24 6.96
CA THR A 41 2.74 0.39 7.82
C THR A 41 3.37 0.19 9.19
N GLY A 42 4.69 0.07 9.30
CA GLY A 42 5.41 -0.02 10.57
C GLY A 42 5.22 1.22 11.44
N GLU A 43 5.34 2.42 10.88
CA GLU A 43 5.09 3.66 11.61
C GLU A 43 3.63 3.80 12.07
N LEU A 44 2.66 3.44 11.21
CA LEU A 44 1.24 3.41 11.58
C LEU A 44 0.96 2.44 12.74
N TRP A 45 1.64 1.28 12.75
CA TRP A 45 1.58 0.31 13.84
C TRP A 45 2.11 0.87 15.16
N GLN A 46 3.23 1.60 15.13
CA GLN A 46 3.89 2.15 16.31
C GLN A 46 3.11 3.29 16.96
N THR A 47 2.43 4.13 16.20
CA THR A 47 1.63 5.25 16.73
C THR A 47 0.59 4.80 17.77
N GLN A 48 0.20 3.52 17.73
CA GLN A 48 -0.71 2.91 18.71
C GLN A 48 -0.01 2.47 20.01
N SER A 49 1.32 2.47 20.06
CA SER A 49 2.07 1.99 21.25
C SER A 49 2.29 3.09 22.28
N SER A 50 2.10 4.36 21.93
CA SER A 50 2.48 5.52 22.74
C SER A 50 1.34 6.19 23.52
N GLY A 51 0.09 5.69 23.46
CA GLY A 51 -1.02 6.24 24.21
C GLY A 51 -2.31 5.44 24.03
N ALA A 52 -3.24 5.55 25.01
CA ALA A 52 -4.56 4.95 24.92
C ALA A 52 -5.41 5.69 23.87
N LEU A 53 -5.21 5.35 22.58
CA LEU A 53 -6.09 5.80 21.51
C LEU A 53 -7.39 4.99 21.55
N PRO A 54 -8.54 5.60 21.22
CA PRO A 54 -9.82 4.89 21.25
C PRO A 54 -9.73 3.66 20.34
N SER A 55 -10.16 2.52 20.87
CA SER A 55 -10.42 1.34 20.04
C SER A 55 -11.54 1.73 19.06
N LEU A 56 -11.25 1.75 17.78
CA LEU A 56 -12.26 1.90 16.74
C LEU A 56 -12.72 0.49 16.36
N PRO A 57 -13.94 0.10 16.75
CA PRO A 57 -14.45 -1.24 16.44
C PRO A 57 -14.41 -1.49 14.94
N GLY A 58 -13.95 -2.69 14.55
CA GLY A 58 -13.91 -3.11 13.15
C GLY A 58 -12.63 -2.73 12.40
N LEU A 59 -11.77 -1.85 12.93
CA LEU A 59 -10.49 -1.51 12.30
C LEU A 59 -9.33 -2.33 12.84
N SER A 60 -8.41 -2.68 11.94
CA SER A 60 -7.08 -3.17 12.32
C SER A 60 -6.27 -2.07 13.02
N ARG A 61 -5.25 -2.47 13.77
CA ARG A 61 -4.32 -1.52 14.40
C ARG A 61 -3.67 -0.57 13.38
N TYR A 62 -3.36 -1.06 12.18
CA TYR A 62 -2.82 -0.24 11.08
C TYR A 62 -3.80 0.83 10.62
N ALA A 63 -5.06 0.43 10.41
CA ALA A 63 -6.10 1.33 9.96
C ALA A 63 -6.49 2.36 11.05
N VAL A 64 -6.41 2.00 12.33
CA VAL A 64 -6.55 2.97 13.43
C VAL A 64 -5.41 4.00 13.40
N GLY A 65 -4.16 3.58 13.19
CA GLY A 65 -3.03 4.50 13.00
C GLY A 65 -3.25 5.47 11.85
N LEU A 66 -3.70 4.94 10.70
CA LEU A 66 -4.02 5.78 9.54
C LEU A 66 -5.21 6.71 9.81
N HIS A 67 -6.30 6.21 10.40
CA HIS A 67 -7.45 7.02 10.79
C HIS A 67 -7.02 8.25 11.61
N ASN A 68 -6.20 8.06 12.63
CA ASN A 68 -5.73 9.13 13.49
C ASN A 68 -4.86 10.15 12.75
N LEU A 69 -4.01 9.68 11.83
CA LEU A 69 -3.23 10.55 10.96
C LEU A 69 -4.16 11.37 10.06
N LEU A 70 -5.14 10.74 9.40
CA LEU A 70 -6.09 11.40 8.49
C LEU A 70 -6.98 12.42 9.21
N ALA A 71 -7.38 12.16 10.44
CA ALA A 71 -8.21 13.08 11.24
C ALA A 71 -7.55 14.46 11.42
N THR A 72 -6.20 14.53 11.40
CA THR A 72 -5.47 15.80 11.48
C THR A 72 -5.65 16.69 10.24
N PHE A 73 -6.11 16.13 9.12
CA PHE A 73 -6.31 16.86 7.85
C PHE A 73 -7.76 17.31 7.62
N GLY A 74 -8.68 17.00 8.53
CA GLY A 74 -10.08 17.44 8.43
C GLY A 74 -10.84 16.90 7.20
N GLY A 75 -10.51 15.70 6.74
CA GLY A 75 -11.20 15.01 5.63
C GLY A 75 -10.82 15.46 4.22
N ARG A 76 -9.81 16.32 4.06
CA ARG A 76 -9.36 16.86 2.77
C ARG A 76 -7.96 16.36 2.44
N VAL A 77 -7.84 15.06 2.16
CA VAL A 77 -6.55 14.41 1.87
C VAL A 77 -6.69 13.32 0.81
N GLY A 78 -5.68 13.15 -0.02
CA GLY A 78 -5.51 12.00 -0.90
C GLY A 78 -4.55 11.00 -0.26
N VAL A 79 -4.87 9.71 -0.35
CA VAL A 79 -4.02 8.64 0.15
C VAL A 79 -3.51 7.79 -0.99
N ILE A 80 -2.21 7.56 -1.02
CA ILE A 80 -1.51 6.74 -2.02
C ILE A 80 -0.81 5.61 -1.26
N GLY A 81 -1.37 4.40 -1.31
CA GLY A 81 -0.85 3.25 -0.60
C GLY A 81 -0.23 2.23 -1.54
N TRP A 82 0.98 1.77 -1.23
CA TRP A 82 1.64 0.69 -1.92
C TRP A 82 1.52 -0.62 -1.15
N SER A 83 1.10 -1.71 -1.85
CA SER A 83 1.02 -3.06 -1.28
C SER A 83 0.13 -3.08 -0.02
N MET A 84 0.62 -3.54 1.11
CA MET A 84 -0.10 -3.51 2.39
C MET A 84 -0.55 -2.08 2.77
N GLY A 85 0.23 -1.03 2.44
CA GLY A 85 -0.20 0.35 2.64
C GLY A 85 -1.49 0.71 1.89
N GLY A 86 -1.67 0.16 0.68
CA GLY A 86 -2.91 0.28 -0.10
C GLY A 86 -4.08 -0.49 0.51
N ILE A 87 -3.81 -1.67 1.09
CA ILE A 87 -4.82 -2.49 1.78
C ILE A 87 -5.31 -1.76 3.04
N VAL A 88 -4.40 -1.22 3.85
CA VAL A 88 -4.73 -0.42 5.05
C VAL A 88 -5.52 0.84 4.70
N ALA A 89 -5.15 1.51 3.60
CA ALA A 89 -5.88 2.68 3.12
C ALA A 89 -7.30 2.33 2.64
N LEU A 90 -7.47 1.19 1.97
CA LEU A 90 -8.79 0.68 1.54
C LEU A 90 -9.66 0.32 2.75
N GLU A 91 -9.11 -0.34 3.77
CA GLU A 91 -9.81 -0.63 5.02
C GLU A 91 -10.32 0.65 5.67
N THR A 92 -9.46 1.67 5.77
CA THR A 92 -9.83 2.96 6.37
C THR A 92 -10.87 3.70 5.52
N ALA A 93 -10.74 3.70 4.18
CA ALA A 93 -11.69 4.34 3.28
C ALA A 93 -13.08 3.70 3.32
N ARG A 94 -13.15 2.38 3.51
CA ARG A 94 -14.40 1.63 3.60
C ARG A 94 -15.19 1.99 4.88
N GLU A 95 -14.51 2.04 6.00
CA GLU A 95 -15.14 2.29 7.31
C GLU A 95 -15.35 3.80 7.58
N TYR A 96 -14.46 4.67 7.04
CA TYR A 96 -14.46 6.10 7.26
C TYR A 96 -14.27 6.90 5.96
N PRO A 97 -15.17 6.80 4.99
CA PRO A 97 -15.00 7.41 3.66
C PRO A 97 -14.87 8.93 3.71
N GLY A 98 -15.42 9.59 4.72
CA GLY A 98 -15.31 11.05 4.89
C GLY A 98 -13.91 11.57 5.24
N LEU A 99 -12.95 10.69 5.56
CA LEU A 99 -11.58 11.08 5.87
C LEU A 99 -10.70 11.28 4.63
N LEU A 100 -11.11 10.74 3.47
CA LEU A 100 -10.31 10.80 2.24
C LEU A 100 -11.13 11.37 1.09
N GLN A 101 -10.49 12.11 0.17
CA GLN A 101 -11.11 12.55 -1.08
C GLN A 101 -10.73 11.70 -2.28
N ARG A 102 -9.55 11.08 -2.24
CA ARG A 102 -8.99 10.24 -3.30
C ARG A 102 -8.18 9.11 -2.69
N LEU A 103 -8.26 7.96 -3.31
CA LEU A 103 -7.46 6.79 -2.94
C LEU A 103 -6.70 6.28 -4.17
N VAL A 104 -5.41 6.02 -4.01
CA VAL A 104 -4.59 5.32 -5.00
C VAL A 104 -4.04 4.06 -4.35
N ILE A 105 -4.30 2.91 -4.95
CA ILE A 105 -3.82 1.61 -4.52
C ILE A 105 -2.82 1.09 -5.56
N ILE A 106 -1.57 0.97 -5.16
CA ILE A 106 -0.48 0.51 -6.01
C ILE A 106 -0.14 -0.92 -5.59
N SER A 107 -0.21 -1.90 -6.51
CA SER A 107 0.13 -3.30 -6.25
C SER A 107 -0.58 -3.87 -5.01
N GLY A 108 -1.85 -3.47 -4.80
CA GLY A 108 -2.67 -3.89 -3.66
C GLY A 108 -3.81 -4.82 -4.07
N THR A 109 -4.56 -5.30 -3.09
CA THR A 109 -5.65 -6.28 -3.27
C THR A 109 -6.70 -6.14 -2.18
N ALA A 110 -7.91 -6.69 -2.41
CA ALA A 110 -8.95 -6.80 -1.38
C ALA A 110 -8.71 -7.99 -0.43
N ARG A 111 -7.90 -8.97 -0.83
CA ARG A 111 -7.53 -10.13 -0.04
C ARG A 111 -6.16 -10.62 -0.49
N PHE A 112 -5.24 -10.77 0.45
CA PHE A 112 -3.88 -11.19 0.13
C PHE A 112 -3.74 -12.72 0.09
N SER A 113 -4.35 -13.43 1.02
CA SER A 113 -4.25 -14.90 1.11
C SER A 113 -5.20 -15.59 0.13
N ALA A 114 -4.71 -16.62 -0.58
CA ALA A 114 -5.57 -17.55 -1.31
C ALA A 114 -6.49 -18.32 -0.36
N GLY A 115 -7.72 -18.54 -0.80
CA GLY A 115 -8.71 -19.40 -0.11
C GLY A 115 -8.98 -20.67 -0.89
N ASN A 116 -10.12 -21.29 -0.59
CA ASN A 116 -10.64 -22.43 -1.34
C ASN A 116 -11.46 -22.00 -2.57
N ASP A 117 -11.48 -20.70 -2.84
CA ASP A 117 -12.15 -20.09 -3.98
C ASP A 117 -11.12 -19.72 -5.08
N GLU A 118 -11.60 -19.31 -6.24
CA GLU A 118 -10.77 -18.94 -7.40
C GLU A 118 -10.13 -17.55 -7.28
N PHE A 119 -10.22 -16.90 -6.11
CA PHE A 119 -9.63 -15.56 -5.93
C PHE A 119 -8.10 -15.64 -5.99
N PRO A 120 -7.45 -14.81 -6.83
CA PRO A 120 -6.01 -14.83 -6.98
C PRO A 120 -5.32 -14.28 -5.73
N GLY A 121 -4.60 -15.12 -5.02
CA GLY A 121 -3.91 -14.75 -3.77
C GLY A 121 -2.69 -15.61 -3.51
N VAL A 122 -1.96 -15.27 -2.46
CA VAL A 122 -0.77 -16.01 -2.01
C VAL A 122 -1.21 -17.22 -1.16
N SER A 123 -0.66 -18.40 -1.45
CA SER A 123 -1.08 -19.61 -0.74
C SER A 123 -0.75 -19.54 0.76
N ALA A 124 -1.62 -20.11 1.59
CA ALA A 124 -1.42 -20.16 3.03
C ALA A 124 -0.14 -20.92 3.44
N SER A 125 0.34 -21.85 2.62
CA SER A 125 1.61 -22.55 2.87
C SER A 125 2.82 -21.62 2.74
N VAL A 126 2.83 -20.74 1.73
CA VAL A 126 3.88 -19.73 1.56
C VAL A 126 3.90 -18.76 2.74
N LEU A 127 2.72 -18.26 3.16
CA LEU A 127 2.62 -17.34 4.30
C LEU A 127 3.10 -17.98 5.62
N ARG A 128 2.73 -19.25 5.85
CA ARG A 128 3.22 -20.00 7.02
C ARG A 128 4.73 -20.23 6.98
N ALA A 129 5.28 -20.59 5.82
CA ALA A 129 6.73 -20.76 5.66
C ALA A 129 7.48 -19.45 5.91
N MET A 130 6.95 -18.34 5.40
CA MET A 130 7.50 -17.00 5.62
C MET A 130 7.46 -16.61 7.10
N ALA A 131 6.34 -16.83 7.79
CA ALA A 131 6.23 -16.57 9.24
C ALA A 131 7.21 -17.41 10.08
N LEU A 132 7.40 -18.68 9.72
CA LEU A 132 8.37 -19.55 10.39
C LEU A 132 9.81 -19.09 10.12
N GLY A 133 10.11 -18.72 8.88
CA GLY A 133 11.40 -18.20 8.49
C GLY A 133 11.76 -16.90 9.22
N LEU A 134 10.82 -15.96 9.35
CA LEU A 134 11.01 -14.70 10.09
C LEU A 134 11.39 -14.91 11.55
N ARG A 135 10.93 -16.00 12.18
CA ARG A 135 11.31 -16.35 13.57
C ARG A 135 12.71 -16.93 13.70
N ARG A 136 13.25 -17.53 12.62
CA ARG A 136 14.53 -18.27 12.64
C ARG A 136 15.67 -17.51 11.95
N THR A 137 15.40 -17.00 10.77
CA THR A 137 16.37 -16.36 9.86
C THR A 137 15.76 -15.16 9.15
N PRO A 138 15.36 -14.09 9.89
CA PRO A 138 14.63 -12.96 9.32
C PRO A 138 15.34 -12.30 8.15
N ASP A 139 16.67 -12.16 8.22
CA ASP A 139 17.45 -11.53 7.16
C ASP A 139 17.37 -12.29 5.83
N ASN A 140 17.40 -13.62 5.89
CA ASN A 140 17.28 -14.45 4.68
C ASN A 140 15.88 -14.35 4.05
N VAL A 141 14.82 -14.31 4.89
CA VAL A 141 13.45 -14.14 4.43
C VAL A 141 13.27 -12.77 3.79
N LEU A 142 13.74 -11.72 4.42
CA LEU A 142 13.66 -10.37 3.90
C LEU A 142 14.46 -10.23 2.60
N ALA A 143 15.66 -10.82 2.53
CA ALA A 143 16.46 -10.82 1.31
C ALA A 143 15.72 -11.46 0.13
N ALA A 144 15.15 -12.65 0.34
CA ALA A 144 14.37 -13.35 -0.68
C ALA A 144 13.09 -12.58 -1.06
N TYR A 145 12.43 -11.97 -0.09
CA TYR A 145 11.25 -11.11 -0.32
C TYR A 145 11.61 -9.90 -1.19
N TYR A 146 12.69 -9.18 -0.88
CA TYR A 146 13.13 -8.04 -1.68
C TYR A 146 13.50 -8.42 -3.11
N ASP A 147 14.11 -9.61 -3.32
CA ASP A 147 14.39 -10.10 -4.68
C ASP A 147 13.09 -10.28 -5.49
N GLN A 148 12.00 -10.76 -4.87
CA GLN A 148 10.71 -10.90 -5.52
C GLN A 148 10.01 -9.54 -5.74
N VAL A 149 10.10 -8.63 -4.76
CA VAL A 149 9.54 -7.27 -4.85
C VAL A 149 10.11 -6.50 -6.03
N HIS A 150 11.42 -6.62 -6.26
CA HIS A 150 12.12 -5.89 -7.32
C HIS A 150 12.12 -6.60 -8.68
N ALA A 151 11.69 -7.86 -8.76
CA ALA A 151 11.53 -8.55 -10.04
C ALA A 151 10.45 -7.89 -10.91
N PRO A 152 10.53 -7.94 -12.25
CA PRO A 152 11.58 -8.55 -13.06
C PRO A 152 12.85 -7.69 -13.20
N GLN A 153 12.80 -6.41 -12.80
CA GLN A 153 13.94 -5.52 -12.93
C GLN A 153 15.06 -5.93 -11.94
N SER A 154 16.22 -6.12 -12.48
CA SER A 154 17.46 -6.30 -11.72
C SER A 154 18.35 -5.09 -11.98
N GLY A 155 18.57 -4.23 -10.99
CA GLY A 155 19.42 -3.07 -11.19
C GLY A 155 19.61 -2.19 -9.94
N PRO A 156 20.54 -1.21 -10.00
CA PRO A 156 21.00 -0.42 -8.85
C PRO A 156 19.98 0.60 -8.31
N VAL A 157 18.75 0.61 -8.79
CA VAL A 157 17.70 1.61 -8.42
C VAL A 157 17.12 1.36 -7.02
N ALA A 158 17.35 0.19 -6.43
CA ALA A 158 17.01 -0.05 -5.04
C ALA A 158 18.16 0.45 -4.14
N ALA A 159 17.84 1.16 -3.06
CA ALA A 159 18.76 1.34 -1.94
C ALA A 159 19.41 -0.01 -1.63
N PRO A 160 20.70 -0.04 -1.25
CA PRO A 160 21.37 -1.30 -0.98
C PRO A 160 20.47 -2.14 -0.06
N ARG A 161 20.04 -3.30 -0.52
CA ARG A 161 19.11 -4.22 0.19
C ARG A 161 19.47 -4.37 1.67
N ASN A 162 20.77 -4.47 1.95
CA ASN A 162 21.27 -4.60 3.32
C ASN A 162 20.99 -3.36 4.19
N LEU A 163 21.00 -2.16 3.62
CA LEU A 163 20.69 -0.92 4.34
C LEU A 163 19.20 -0.83 4.65
N ALA A 164 18.34 -1.13 3.69
CA ALA A 164 16.89 -1.16 3.88
C ALA A 164 16.49 -2.16 4.99
N ILE A 165 17.08 -3.36 4.98
CA ILE A 165 16.86 -4.38 6.03
C ILE A 165 17.36 -3.91 7.41
N ALA A 166 18.49 -3.21 7.49
CA ALA A 166 19.06 -2.75 8.74
C ALA A 166 18.23 -1.63 9.41
N GLN A 167 17.55 -0.82 8.62
CA GLN A 167 16.70 0.28 9.12
C GLN A 167 15.28 -0.14 9.50
N LEU A 168 14.89 -1.38 9.17
CA LEU A 168 13.54 -1.86 9.37
C LEU A 168 13.27 -2.19 10.84
N ASP A 169 12.18 -1.68 11.39
CA ASP A 169 11.64 -2.20 12.66
C ASP A 169 11.02 -3.58 12.43
N ARG A 170 11.66 -4.58 13.03
CA ARG A 170 11.26 -5.98 12.87
C ARG A 170 10.05 -6.38 13.72
N SER A 171 9.67 -5.54 14.69
CA SER A 171 8.55 -5.83 15.60
C SER A 171 7.20 -5.94 14.86
N GLU A 172 7.09 -5.28 13.70
CA GLU A 172 5.88 -5.25 12.86
C GLU A 172 5.82 -6.40 11.85
N LEU A 173 6.93 -7.09 11.56
CA LEU A 173 6.97 -8.09 10.48
C LEU A 173 5.97 -9.24 10.66
N LEU A 174 5.93 -9.86 11.83
CA LEU A 174 4.98 -10.95 12.10
C LEU A 174 3.54 -10.46 12.25
N PRO A 175 3.25 -9.37 12.99
CA PRO A 175 1.91 -8.77 12.99
C PRO A 175 1.40 -8.37 11.60
N GLY A 176 2.26 -7.79 10.76
CA GLY A 176 1.88 -7.41 9.40
C GLY A 176 1.58 -8.61 8.51
N LEU A 177 2.37 -9.68 8.62
CA LEU A 177 2.10 -10.92 7.90
C LEU A 177 0.80 -11.59 8.37
N ASP A 178 0.50 -11.56 9.67
CA ASP A 178 -0.75 -12.04 10.25
C ASP A 178 -1.95 -11.21 9.77
N TYR A 179 -1.82 -9.88 9.70
CA TYR A 179 -2.81 -8.99 9.11
C TYR A 179 -3.09 -9.37 7.65
N LEU A 180 -2.05 -9.50 6.81
CA LEU A 180 -2.18 -9.88 5.41
C LEU A 180 -2.85 -11.26 5.24
N GLN A 181 -2.58 -12.19 6.15
CA GLN A 181 -3.18 -13.52 6.10
C GLN A 181 -4.68 -13.52 6.43
N ARG A 182 -5.13 -12.67 7.35
CA ARG A 182 -6.52 -12.64 7.83
C ARG A 182 -7.42 -11.69 7.05
N MET A 183 -6.83 -10.67 6.43
CA MET A 183 -7.59 -9.61 5.78
C MET A 183 -8.38 -10.12 4.59
N ASP A 184 -9.69 -9.90 4.61
CA ASP A 184 -10.60 -10.12 3.49
C ASP A 184 -11.64 -8.99 3.44
N MET A 185 -11.48 -8.08 2.48
CA MET A 185 -12.36 -6.94 2.28
C MET A 185 -13.24 -7.06 1.05
N ARG A 186 -13.38 -8.22 0.47
CA ARG A 186 -14.14 -8.42 -0.79
C ARG A 186 -15.62 -8.04 -0.67
N ASN A 187 -16.18 -8.16 0.53
CA ASN A 187 -17.58 -7.80 0.77
C ASN A 187 -17.77 -6.30 0.97
N GLY A 188 -18.76 -5.71 0.30
CA GLY A 188 -19.16 -4.30 0.49
C GLY A 188 -18.31 -3.28 -0.25
N LEU A 189 -17.41 -3.69 -1.17
CA LEU A 189 -16.62 -2.79 -2.00
C LEU A 189 -17.49 -1.98 -2.98
N ASP A 190 -18.61 -2.51 -3.38
CA ASP A 190 -19.63 -1.84 -4.21
C ASP A 190 -20.29 -0.63 -3.50
N LYS A 191 -20.13 -0.52 -2.18
CA LYS A 191 -20.61 0.61 -1.37
C LYS A 191 -19.52 1.63 -1.06
N GLN A 192 -18.27 1.32 -1.36
CA GLN A 192 -17.15 2.25 -1.16
C GLN A 192 -17.21 3.36 -2.21
N THR A 193 -17.38 4.62 -1.75
CA THR A 193 -17.68 5.79 -2.59
C THR A 193 -16.46 6.67 -2.86
N VAL A 194 -15.34 6.48 -2.18
CA VAL A 194 -14.12 7.25 -2.42
C VAL A 194 -13.58 6.90 -3.80
N PRO A 195 -13.44 7.88 -4.73
CA PRO A 195 -12.86 7.60 -6.04
C PRO A 195 -11.46 6.98 -5.90
N THR A 196 -11.26 5.85 -6.54
CA THR A 196 -10.06 5.02 -6.37
C THR A 196 -9.35 4.76 -7.70
N LEU A 197 -8.04 4.98 -7.75
CA LEU A 197 -7.18 4.51 -8.82
C LEU A 197 -6.44 3.25 -8.35
N VAL A 198 -6.60 2.15 -9.07
CA VAL A 198 -5.87 0.90 -8.83
C VAL A 198 -4.82 0.73 -9.92
N VAL A 199 -3.55 0.62 -9.51
CA VAL A 199 -2.39 0.47 -10.42
C VAL A 199 -1.64 -0.80 -10.08
N HIS A 200 -1.24 -1.58 -11.09
CA HIS A 200 -0.52 -2.84 -10.89
C HIS A 200 0.56 -3.07 -11.96
N GLY A 201 1.62 -3.77 -11.60
CA GLY A 201 2.57 -4.31 -12.56
C GLY A 201 2.13 -5.70 -13.03
N ARG A 202 2.21 -5.96 -14.33
CA ARG A 202 1.80 -7.24 -14.94
C ARG A 202 2.65 -8.41 -14.43
N GLU A 203 3.91 -8.15 -14.10
CA GLU A 203 4.88 -9.16 -13.65
C GLU A 203 5.09 -9.16 -12.14
N ASP A 204 4.10 -8.67 -11.39
CA ASP A 204 4.12 -8.66 -9.92
C ASP A 204 4.17 -10.10 -9.38
N ARG A 205 5.25 -10.41 -8.63
CA ARG A 205 5.50 -11.73 -8.03
C ARG A 205 5.08 -11.81 -6.57
N ILE A 206 4.56 -10.73 -6.00
CA ILE A 206 4.10 -10.66 -4.61
C ILE A 206 2.57 -10.70 -4.56
N VAL A 207 1.91 -9.84 -5.34
CA VAL A 207 0.46 -9.78 -5.45
C VAL A 207 0.08 -10.04 -6.91
N PRO A 208 -0.64 -11.12 -7.24
CA PRO A 208 -1.08 -11.34 -8.61
C PRO A 208 -1.85 -10.14 -9.14
N TRP A 209 -1.48 -9.61 -10.32
CA TRP A 209 -2.13 -8.43 -10.90
C TRP A 209 -3.64 -8.62 -11.08
N GLN A 210 -4.09 -9.88 -11.29
CA GLN A 210 -5.50 -10.24 -11.38
C GLN A 210 -6.28 -9.87 -10.11
N ALA A 211 -5.63 -9.89 -8.93
CA ALA A 211 -6.24 -9.47 -7.67
C ALA A 211 -6.49 -7.95 -7.64
N GLY A 212 -5.59 -7.16 -8.21
CA GLY A 212 -5.77 -5.71 -8.40
C GLY A 212 -6.86 -5.40 -9.42
N GLU A 213 -6.91 -6.12 -10.54
CA GLU A 213 -7.96 -5.98 -11.55
C GLU A 213 -9.34 -6.33 -10.96
N TRP A 214 -9.41 -7.43 -10.21
CA TRP A 214 -10.62 -7.82 -9.50
C TRP A 214 -11.07 -6.73 -8.52
N LEU A 215 -10.14 -6.18 -7.72
CA LEU A 215 -10.43 -5.08 -6.80
C LEU A 215 -11.03 -3.87 -7.55
N SER A 216 -10.41 -3.46 -8.65
CA SER A 216 -10.92 -2.34 -9.45
C SER A 216 -12.34 -2.58 -9.96
N ARG A 217 -12.66 -3.80 -10.40
CA ARG A 217 -14.01 -4.14 -10.87
C ARG A 217 -15.04 -4.20 -9.75
N ALA A 218 -14.63 -4.52 -8.52
CA ALA A 218 -15.50 -4.65 -7.36
C ALA A 218 -15.84 -3.29 -6.72
N LEU A 219 -14.99 -2.27 -6.90
CA LEU A 219 -15.19 -0.93 -6.38
C LEU A 219 -16.24 -0.14 -7.18
N ALA A 220 -17.14 0.58 -6.49
CA ALA A 220 -18.19 1.38 -7.14
C ALA A 220 -17.63 2.49 -8.05
N VAL A 221 -16.54 3.14 -7.63
CA VAL A 221 -15.91 4.25 -8.36
C VAL A 221 -14.42 4.00 -8.47
N SER A 222 -14.00 3.41 -9.57
CA SER A 222 -12.59 3.07 -9.77
C SER A 222 -12.08 3.30 -11.19
N ARG A 223 -10.76 3.42 -11.28
CA ARG A 223 -9.98 3.35 -12.53
C ARG A 223 -8.91 2.29 -12.39
N TRP A 224 -8.64 1.59 -13.47
CA TRP A 224 -7.62 0.56 -13.56
C TRP A 224 -6.46 0.96 -14.47
N ARG A 225 -5.23 0.69 -14.03
CA ARG A 225 -4.01 0.77 -14.82
C ARG A 225 -3.15 -0.46 -14.56
N CYS A 226 -2.66 -1.08 -15.63
CA CYS A 226 -1.70 -2.17 -15.54
C CYS A 226 -0.48 -1.83 -16.40
N TYR A 227 0.71 -1.94 -15.81
CA TYR A 227 1.97 -1.63 -16.49
C TYR A 227 2.64 -2.93 -16.92
N GLU A 228 2.75 -3.10 -18.23
CA GLU A 228 3.51 -4.20 -18.81
C GLU A 228 4.99 -4.08 -18.46
N ASN A 229 5.69 -5.21 -18.29
CA ASN A 229 7.11 -5.29 -17.95
C ASN A 229 7.49 -4.71 -16.57
N TYR A 230 6.54 -4.46 -15.69
CA TYR A 230 6.79 -4.01 -14.30
C TYR A 230 6.24 -5.01 -13.29
N GLY A 231 6.94 -5.10 -12.14
CA GLY A 231 6.57 -5.94 -11.01
C GLY A 231 5.92 -5.16 -9.86
N HIS A 232 6.24 -5.60 -8.64
CA HIS A 232 5.62 -5.08 -7.41
C HIS A 232 6.09 -3.67 -7.04
N ALA A 233 7.35 -3.33 -7.31
CA ALA A 233 8.00 -2.11 -6.81
C ALA A 233 7.76 -0.86 -7.69
N LEU A 234 6.54 -0.65 -8.17
CA LEU A 234 6.18 0.49 -9.04
C LEU A 234 6.61 1.87 -8.49
N PRO A 235 6.46 2.19 -7.18
CA PRO A 235 6.90 3.48 -6.64
C PRO A 235 8.40 3.75 -6.81
N ILE A 236 9.20 2.68 -6.92
CA ILE A 236 10.66 2.73 -7.04
C ILE A 236 11.08 2.66 -8.51
N GLN A 237 10.46 1.76 -9.28
CA GLN A 237 10.90 1.40 -10.64
C GLN A 237 10.28 2.23 -11.75
N ALA A 238 9.05 2.76 -11.52
CA ALA A 238 8.30 3.54 -12.48
C ALA A 238 7.74 4.85 -11.91
N PRO A 239 8.49 5.62 -11.07
CA PRO A 239 7.92 6.74 -10.32
C PRO A 239 7.36 7.85 -11.22
N LEU A 240 7.99 8.15 -12.35
CA LEU A 240 7.54 9.20 -13.27
C LEU A 240 6.25 8.79 -14.02
N LEU A 241 6.19 7.55 -14.47
CA LEU A 241 5.00 7.00 -15.14
C LEU A 241 3.82 6.96 -14.16
N LEU A 242 4.07 6.46 -12.96
CA LEU A 242 3.08 6.39 -11.90
C LEU A 242 2.59 7.78 -11.48
N ALA A 243 3.50 8.76 -11.32
CA ALA A 243 3.15 10.14 -10.99
C ALA A 243 2.28 10.80 -12.06
N ALA A 244 2.50 10.51 -13.35
CA ALA A 244 1.66 11.02 -14.43
C ALA A 244 0.20 10.53 -14.32
N ASP A 245 -0.01 9.21 -14.12
CA ASP A 245 -1.36 8.65 -13.95
C ASP A 245 -2.03 9.15 -12.66
N ILE A 246 -1.28 9.29 -11.57
CA ILE A 246 -1.80 9.84 -10.31
C ILE A 246 -2.25 11.28 -10.49
N ARG A 247 -1.45 12.14 -11.15
CA ARG A 247 -1.83 13.55 -11.42
C ARG A 247 -3.09 13.64 -12.26
N ALA A 248 -3.18 12.85 -13.33
CA ALA A 248 -4.38 12.79 -14.16
C ALA A 248 -5.61 12.44 -13.31
N PHE A 249 -5.48 11.44 -12.44
CA PHE A 249 -6.56 11.01 -11.55
C PHE A 249 -6.94 12.07 -10.50
N LEU A 250 -5.95 12.77 -9.92
CA LEU A 250 -6.18 13.83 -8.92
C LEU A 250 -6.77 15.11 -9.54
N GLY A 251 -6.44 15.40 -10.81
CA GLY A 251 -6.90 16.57 -11.55
C GLY A 251 -8.32 16.44 -12.11
N ASP A 252 -8.86 15.22 -12.19
CA ASP A 252 -10.23 15.03 -12.67
C ASP A 252 -11.24 15.58 -11.65
N ALA A 253 -12.14 16.43 -12.12
CA ALA A 253 -13.27 16.90 -11.32
C ALA A 253 -14.09 15.69 -10.82
N ALA A 254 -14.47 15.75 -9.54
CA ALA A 254 -15.37 14.77 -8.94
C ALA A 254 -16.80 14.95 -9.48
#